data_cafbf53f68c9d6c4a32591f66125866a
#
_entry.id   cafbf53f68c9d6c4a32591f66125866a
#
_cell.length_a   1.000
_cell.length_b   1.000
_cell.length_c   1.000
_cell.angle_alpha   90.00
_cell.angle_beta   90.00
_cell.angle_gamma   90.00
#
_symmetry.space_group_name_H-M   'P 1'
#
loop_
_entity.id
_entity.type
_entity.pdbx_description
1 polymer ?
#
loop_
_entity_poly.entity_id
_entity_poly.type
_entity_poly.pdbx_seq_one_letter_code
_entity_poly.pdbx_strand_id
1 'polypeptide(L)'
;MYRALVMFPKSADPMEVDALIEGIASSFKASARSQPITRSVGSLMGPGAKAGEAGWILEANFSTLEDAMTALHAEDFQDPKARTEALGSTIFLFEVQEL
;
A
#
# COMPACT_ATOMS: atom_id res chain seq x y z
N MET A 1 2.72 6.75 -15.27
CA MET A 1 2.67 6.70 -13.79
C MET A 1 2.52 5.25 -13.32
N TYR A 2 3.12 4.95 -12.21
CA TYR A 2 3.05 3.61 -11.60
C TYR A 2 2.48 3.73 -10.20
N ARG A 3 1.64 2.80 -9.80
CA ARG A 3 0.97 2.82 -8.51
C ARG A 3 1.24 1.54 -7.75
N ALA A 4 1.79 1.67 -6.55
CA ALA A 4 1.86 0.58 -5.60
C ALA A 4 0.63 0.66 -4.70
N LEU A 5 -0.06 -0.47 -4.54
CA LEU A 5 -1.26 -0.57 -3.74
C LEU A 5 -1.13 -1.73 -2.78
N VAL A 6 -1.37 -1.46 -1.50
CA VAL A 6 -1.34 -2.47 -0.45
C VAL A 6 -2.71 -2.53 0.21
N MET A 7 -3.32 -3.70 0.16
CA MET A 7 -4.63 -3.93 0.78
C MET A 7 -4.47 -4.74 2.05
N PHE A 8 -4.98 -4.23 3.16
CA PHE A 8 -4.98 -4.92 4.44
C PHE A 8 -6.37 -5.45 4.76
N PRO A 9 -6.48 -6.72 5.22
CA PRO A 9 -7.77 -7.29 5.56
C PRO A 9 -8.37 -6.63 6.81
N LYS A 10 -9.70 -6.53 6.85
CA LYS A 10 -10.41 -5.97 8.01
C LYS A 10 -10.12 -6.73 9.30
N SER A 11 -9.82 -8.01 9.21
CA SER A 11 -9.50 -8.86 10.36
C SER A 11 -8.14 -8.57 11.01
N ALA A 12 -7.27 -7.78 10.33
CA ALA A 12 -5.96 -7.44 10.87
C ALA A 12 -6.10 -6.50 12.07
N ASP A 13 -5.13 -6.58 12.99
CA ASP A 13 -5.08 -5.67 14.14
C ASP A 13 -4.85 -4.23 13.67
N PRO A 14 -5.75 -3.29 13.99
CA PRO A 14 -5.61 -1.89 13.58
C PRO A 14 -4.28 -1.25 13.99
N MET A 15 -3.77 -1.55 15.17
CA MET A 15 -2.51 -0.99 15.65
C MET A 15 -1.31 -1.50 14.82
N GLU A 16 -1.34 -2.76 14.47
CA GLU A 16 -0.31 -3.35 13.62
C GLU A 16 -0.37 -2.78 12.20
N VAL A 17 -1.56 -2.63 11.64
CA VAL A 17 -1.76 -2.02 10.32
C VAL A 17 -1.26 -0.58 10.31
N ASP A 18 -1.58 0.22 11.32
CA ASP A 18 -1.09 1.60 11.41
C ASP A 18 0.44 1.67 11.43
N ALA A 19 1.08 0.82 12.22
CA ALA A 19 2.54 0.77 12.30
C ALA A 19 3.16 0.36 10.95
N LEU A 20 2.57 -0.62 10.26
CA LEU A 20 3.04 -1.06 8.95
C LEU A 20 2.86 0.03 7.89
N ILE A 21 1.72 0.69 7.86
CA ILE A 21 1.45 1.79 6.92
C ILE A 21 2.46 2.91 7.12
N GLU A 22 2.72 3.32 8.36
CA GLU A 22 3.72 4.35 8.66
C GLU A 22 5.12 3.92 8.22
N GLY A 23 5.50 2.68 8.50
CA GLY A 23 6.80 2.13 8.10
C GLY A 23 6.98 2.08 6.58
N ILE A 24 5.96 1.63 5.86
CA ILE A 24 5.99 1.58 4.39
C ILE A 24 6.05 2.99 3.81
N ALA A 25 5.23 3.92 4.30
CA ALA A 25 5.23 5.29 3.82
C ALA A 25 6.59 5.97 4.05
N SER A 26 7.18 5.80 5.22
CA SER A 26 8.52 6.33 5.52
C SER A 26 9.58 5.77 4.60
N SER A 27 9.57 4.45 4.36
CA SER A 27 10.51 3.80 3.46
C SER A 27 10.38 4.32 2.03
N PHE A 28 9.16 4.45 1.52
CA PHE A 28 8.92 4.95 0.17
C PHE A 28 9.36 6.40 0.01
N LYS A 29 9.09 7.26 0.98
CA LYS A 29 9.51 8.66 0.95
C LYS A 29 11.01 8.83 1.00
N ALA A 30 11.71 7.94 1.72
CA ALA A 30 13.15 8.01 1.87
C ALA A 30 13.93 7.45 0.67
N SER A 31 13.36 6.46 -0.03
CA SER A 31 14.07 5.69 -1.03
C SER A 31 13.82 6.11 -2.47
N ALA A 32 12.72 6.78 -2.75
CA ALA A 32 12.36 7.17 -4.11
C ALA A 32 11.51 8.45 -4.12
N ARG A 33 11.46 9.09 -5.29
CA ARG A 33 10.54 10.21 -5.52
C ARG A 33 9.14 9.64 -5.68
N SER A 34 8.32 9.86 -4.70
CA SER A 34 6.91 9.47 -4.75
C SER A 34 6.03 10.71 -4.78
N GLN A 35 4.88 10.57 -5.41
CA GLN A 35 3.76 11.48 -5.24
C GLN A 35 3.17 11.26 -3.84
N PRO A 36 2.20 12.06 -3.39
CA PRO A 36 1.59 11.88 -2.09
C PRO A 36 1.15 10.42 -1.88
N ILE A 37 1.49 9.91 -0.70
CA ILE A 37 1.08 8.56 -0.29
C ILE A 37 -0.20 8.71 0.52
N THR A 38 -1.22 7.96 0.14
CA THR A 38 -2.54 8.07 0.77
C THR A 38 -2.98 6.76 1.41
N ARG A 39 -3.82 6.89 2.40
CA ARG A 39 -4.46 5.77 3.07
C ARG A 39 -5.98 5.93 2.99
N SER A 40 -6.65 4.87 2.58
CA SER A 40 -8.10 4.79 2.63
C SER A 40 -8.52 3.82 3.72
N VAL A 41 -9.49 4.23 4.53
CA VAL A 41 -9.98 3.47 5.67
C VAL A 41 -11.49 3.36 5.56
N GLY A 42 -12.03 2.19 5.85
CA GLY A 42 -13.45 2.02 5.92
C GLY A 42 -13.96 0.78 5.20
N SER A 43 -15.25 0.71 5.06
CA SER A 43 -15.93 -0.38 4.38
C SER A 43 -16.48 0.08 3.05
N LEU A 44 -16.54 -0.85 2.11
CA LEU A 44 -17.23 -0.62 0.86
C LEU A 44 -18.71 -0.37 1.12
N MET A 45 -19.25 0.66 0.50
CA MET A 45 -20.66 1.03 0.58
C MET A 45 -21.25 1.01 -0.81
N GLY A 46 -22.40 0.37 -0.97
CA GLY A 46 -23.11 0.36 -2.23
C GLY A 46 -23.77 -0.99 -2.55
N PRO A 47 -24.65 -1.01 -3.57
CA PRO A 47 -25.31 -2.25 -3.98
C PRO A 47 -24.30 -3.34 -4.39
N GLY A 48 -24.47 -4.52 -3.82
CA GLY A 48 -23.58 -5.65 -4.09
C GLY A 48 -22.26 -5.64 -3.34
N ALA A 49 -21.92 -4.58 -2.64
CA ALA A 49 -20.73 -4.51 -1.82
C ALA A 49 -20.97 -5.20 -0.47
N LYS A 50 -19.98 -5.97 -0.03
CA LYS A 50 -19.99 -6.54 1.31
C LYS A 50 -19.25 -5.62 2.24
N ALA A 51 -19.96 -5.08 3.24
CA ALA A 51 -19.36 -4.19 4.22
C ALA A 51 -18.19 -4.89 4.93
N GLY A 52 -17.03 -4.23 4.91
CA GLY A 52 -15.89 -4.67 5.69
C GLY A 52 -14.97 -5.71 5.05
N GLU A 53 -15.07 -5.97 3.77
CA GLU A 53 -14.10 -6.85 3.08
C GLU A 53 -12.72 -6.21 2.99
N ALA A 54 -12.64 -4.90 2.75
CA ALA A 54 -11.40 -4.16 2.75
C ALA A 54 -11.30 -3.34 4.04
N GLY A 55 -10.23 -3.54 4.81
CA GLY A 55 -10.00 -2.77 6.02
C GLY A 55 -9.27 -1.47 5.75
N TRP A 56 -8.12 -1.55 5.06
CA TRP A 56 -7.27 -0.40 4.75
C TRP A 56 -6.63 -0.58 3.39
N ILE A 57 -6.44 0.52 2.69
CA ILE A 57 -5.71 0.54 1.41
C ILE A 57 -4.66 1.65 1.49
N LEU A 58 -3.40 1.26 1.28
CA LEU A 58 -2.29 2.19 1.13
C LEU A 58 -1.99 2.33 -0.35
N GLU A 59 -1.88 3.56 -0.82
CA GLU A 59 -1.61 3.87 -2.22
C GLU A 59 -0.43 4.82 -2.33
N ALA A 60 0.57 4.44 -3.14
CA ALA A 60 1.73 5.25 -3.44
C ALA A 60 1.91 5.33 -4.95
N ASN A 61 2.11 6.53 -5.48
CA ASN A 61 2.28 6.76 -6.90
C ASN A 61 3.71 7.19 -7.21
N PHE A 62 4.25 6.69 -8.32
CA PHE A 62 5.59 6.99 -8.81
C PHE A 62 5.51 7.44 -10.27
N SER A 63 6.31 8.45 -10.63
CA SER A 63 6.32 8.96 -12.00
C SER A 63 6.95 7.98 -12.98
N THR A 64 7.93 7.20 -12.54
CA THR A 64 8.66 6.26 -13.38
C THR A 64 8.67 4.86 -12.78
N LEU A 65 8.86 3.85 -13.63
CA LEU A 65 9.04 2.48 -13.19
C LEU A 65 10.30 2.34 -12.32
N GLU A 66 11.36 3.07 -12.68
CA GLU A 66 12.60 3.06 -11.90
C GLU A 66 12.37 3.50 -10.46
N ASP A 67 11.63 4.59 -10.24
CA ASP A 67 11.30 5.05 -8.89
C ASP A 67 10.47 4.01 -8.13
N ALA A 68 9.49 3.41 -8.78
CA ALA A 68 8.68 2.36 -8.17
C ALA A 68 9.54 1.16 -7.77
N MET A 69 10.41 0.69 -8.65
CA MET A 69 11.28 -0.46 -8.37
C MET A 69 12.30 -0.13 -7.29
N THR A 70 12.85 1.08 -7.27
CA THR A 70 13.74 1.53 -6.20
C THR A 70 13.05 1.45 -4.83
N ALA A 71 11.80 1.93 -4.75
CA ALA A 71 11.03 1.87 -3.51
C ALA A 71 10.74 0.44 -3.07
N LEU A 72 10.31 -0.40 -4.01
CA LEU A 72 9.93 -1.80 -3.71
C LEU A 72 11.13 -2.68 -3.35
N HIS A 73 12.32 -2.34 -3.82
CA HIS A 73 13.56 -3.07 -3.51
C HIS A 73 14.38 -2.44 -2.40
N ALA A 74 13.93 -1.33 -1.83
CA ALA A 74 14.63 -0.67 -0.72
C ALA A 74 14.75 -1.61 0.48
N GLU A 75 15.91 -1.61 1.12
CA GLU A 75 16.19 -2.46 2.27
C GLU A 75 15.19 -2.23 3.40
N ASP A 76 14.87 -0.97 3.68
CA ASP A 76 13.93 -0.60 4.74
C ASP A 76 12.50 -1.09 4.48
N PHE A 77 12.18 -1.41 3.24
CA PHE A 77 10.85 -1.92 2.89
C PHE A 77 10.71 -3.43 3.11
N GLN A 78 11.81 -4.19 3.15
CA GLN A 78 11.74 -5.65 3.15
C GLN A 78 11.08 -6.23 4.41
N ASP A 79 11.37 -5.68 5.59
CA ASP A 79 10.73 -6.11 6.83
C ASP A 79 9.24 -5.77 6.87
N PRO A 80 8.81 -4.51 6.63
CA PRO A 80 7.38 -4.21 6.53
C PRO A 80 6.66 -5.02 5.45
N LYS A 81 7.32 -5.29 4.32
CA LYS A 81 6.76 -6.12 3.26
C LYS A 81 6.45 -7.54 3.77
N ALA A 82 7.42 -8.18 4.41
CA ALA A 82 7.24 -9.53 4.94
C ALA A 82 6.13 -9.60 5.98
N ARG A 83 6.05 -8.62 6.87
CA ARG A 83 4.99 -8.53 7.89
C ARG A 83 3.62 -8.31 7.26
N THR A 84 3.56 -7.47 6.24
CA THR A 84 2.34 -7.19 5.49
C THR A 84 1.82 -8.46 4.82
N GLU A 85 2.69 -9.19 4.15
CA GLU A 85 2.35 -10.48 3.52
C GLU A 85 1.89 -11.51 4.55
N ALA A 86 2.51 -11.55 5.73
CA ALA A 86 2.14 -12.46 6.81
C ALA A 86 0.73 -12.20 7.36
N LEU A 87 0.22 -10.97 7.24
CA LEU A 87 -1.15 -10.63 7.59
C LEU A 87 -2.18 -11.07 6.54
N GLY A 88 -1.75 -11.65 5.45
CA GLY A 88 -2.62 -12.00 4.34
C GLY A 88 -2.91 -10.83 3.39
N SER A 89 -2.13 -9.77 3.51
CA SER A 89 -2.25 -8.60 2.62
C SER A 89 -1.56 -8.86 1.30
N THR A 90 -2.03 -8.17 0.26
CA THR A 90 -1.46 -8.26 -1.08
C THR A 90 -0.86 -6.93 -1.48
N ILE A 91 0.32 -6.98 -2.10
CA ILE A 91 1.02 -5.81 -2.63
C ILE A 91 0.96 -5.89 -4.15
N PHE A 92 0.42 -4.85 -4.77
CA PHE A 92 0.28 -4.75 -6.22
C PHE A 92 1.11 -3.59 -6.75
N LEU A 93 1.64 -3.76 -7.96
CA LEU A 93 2.21 -2.67 -8.74
C LEU A 93 1.48 -2.58 -10.07
N PHE A 94 0.94 -1.41 -10.38
CA PHE A 94 0.19 -1.15 -11.60
C PHE A 94 0.86 -0.08 -12.44
N GLU A 95 0.79 -0.24 -13.76
CA GLU A 95 0.96 0.87 -14.66
C GLU A 95 -0.38 1.60 -14.79
N VAL A 96 -0.38 2.90 -14.56
CA VAL A 96 -1.59 3.72 -14.63
C VAL A 96 -1.62 4.43 -15.97
N GLN A 97 -2.68 4.21 -16.72
CA GLN A 97 -2.87 4.81 -18.04
C GLN A 97 -4.05 5.77 -18.00
N GLU A 98 -3.87 6.94 -18.61
CA GLU A 98 -4.93 7.91 -18.79
C GLU A 98 -5.83 7.48 -19.97
N LEU A 99 -7.12 7.59 -19.78
CA LEU A 99 -8.10 7.16 -20.79
C LEU A 99 -8.57 8.30 -21.68
#